data_f8fa30f69c9c4832d5948fa399ca99d9
#
_entry.id   f8fa30f69c9c4832d5948fa399ca99d9
#
_cell.length_a   1.000
_cell.length_b   1.000
_cell.length_c   1.000
_cell.angle_alpha   90.00
_cell.angle_beta   90.00
_cell.angle_gamma   90.00
#
_symmetry.space_group_name_H-M   'P 1'
#
loop_
_entity.id
_entity.type
_entity.pdbx_description
1 polymer ?
#
loop_
_entity_poly.entity_id
_entity_poly.type
_entity_poly.pdbx_seq_one_letter_code
_entity_poly.pdbx_strand_id
1 'polypeptide(L)'
;LDDVQDKVGERIAKMVHAEAAVVIFGAFSGMTLGLAGILTGMDEKKVAELPHLEYTGMKSEVICQKSHDIVYNHALTNTGCKIVQVETAEDVDKAVNERTALLHFLHIESDKGKIQHEEWVSLGKKHGIPTSIDIAADVPPVSNLWKFNDMGFDFVVISGGKAIRGPQSAGLLMGRKNIIAAARLHMPPRGFNIGRGMKINKEEILAMYVALEKYINQDHDKEWKEWETNIAHIENAVKKIEGVTTEIHVPPLGNHTPTLRLTWD
;
A
#
# COMPACT_ATOMS: atom_id res chain seq x y z
N LEU A 1 19.00 -15.52 -0.85
CA LEU A 1 17.87 -14.65 -0.47
C LEU A 1 17.03 -14.31 -1.70
N ASP A 2 17.65 -13.93 -2.82
CA ASP A 2 16.93 -13.55 -4.05
C ASP A 2 16.05 -14.68 -4.57
N ASP A 3 16.55 -15.92 -4.62
CA ASP A 3 15.76 -17.11 -5.03
C ASP A 3 14.51 -17.33 -4.19
N VAL A 4 14.60 -17.07 -2.87
CA VAL A 4 13.44 -17.16 -1.96
C VAL A 4 12.44 -16.07 -2.28
N GLN A 5 12.90 -14.81 -2.44
CA GLN A 5 12.05 -13.69 -2.83
C GLN A 5 11.33 -13.92 -4.15
N ASP A 6 12.07 -14.45 -5.15
CA ASP A 6 11.52 -14.66 -6.48
C ASP A 6 10.42 -15.74 -6.48
N LYS A 7 10.72 -16.90 -5.88
CA LYS A 7 9.74 -18.00 -5.79
C LYS A 7 8.53 -17.67 -4.94
N VAL A 8 8.72 -16.97 -3.83
CA VAL A 8 7.62 -16.50 -2.98
C VAL A 8 6.82 -15.43 -3.71
N GLY A 9 7.50 -14.47 -4.34
CA GLY A 9 6.87 -13.41 -5.12
C GLY A 9 5.99 -13.94 -6.25
N GLU A 10 6.44 -14.94 -7.00
CA GLU A 10 5.67 -15.59 -8.06
C GLU A 10 4.38 -16.24 -7.55
N ARG A 11 4.44 -16.87 -6.36
CA ARG A 11 3.26 -17.50 -5.74
C ARG A 11 2.28 -16.45 -5.22
N ILE A 12 2.80 -15.42 -4.55
CA ILE A 12 1.98 -14.31 -4.06
C ILE A 12 1.29 -13.59 -5.23
N ALA A 13 2.02 -13.30 -6.30
CA ALA A 13 1.46 -12.62 -7.48
C ALA A 13 0.21 -13.32 -8.02
N LYS A 14 0.24 -14.66 -8.08
CA LYS A 14 -0.93 -15.46 -8.51
C LYS A 14 -2.11 -15.32 -7.55
N MET A 15 -1.86 -15.26 -6.24
CA MET A 15 -2.92 -15.15 -5.23
C MET A 15 -3.59 -13.77 -5.23
N VAL A 16 -2.85 -12.74 -5.63
CA VAL A 16 -3.33 -11.34 -5.59
C VAL A 16 -3.57 -10.75 -6.98
N HIS A 17 -3.65 -11.58 -8.02
CA HIS A 17 -3.88 -11.22 -9.43
C HIS A 17 -2.92 -10.15 -9.97
N ALA A 18 -1.67 -10.14 -9.50
CA ALA A 18 -0.64 -9.23 -9.98
C ALA A 18 0.28 -9.90 -11.02
N GLU A 19 0.93 -9.12 -11.88
CA GLU A 19 1.96 -9.65 -12.78
C GLU A 19 3.21 -10.11 -12.01
N ALA A 20 3.53 -9.40 -10.91
CA ALA A 20 4.63 -9.73 -10.01
C ALA A 20 4.33 -9.20 -8.60
N ALA A 21 4.98 -9.79 -7.60
CA ALA A 21 4.94 -9.33 -6.23
C ALA A 21 6.28 -9.55 -5.54
N VAL A 22 6.53 -8.79 -4.49
CA VAL A 22 7.70 -8.93 -3.63
C VAL A 22 7.34 -8.64 -2.18
N VAL A 23 7.90 -9.40 -1.26
CA VAL A 23 7.77 -9.11 0.17
C VAL A 23 8.75 -7.99 0.54
N ILE A 24 8.24 -6.99 1.24
CA ILE A 24 8.92 -5.75 1.57
C ILE A 24 8.86 -5.45 3.05
N PHE A 25 9.62 -4.46 3.51
CA PHE A 25 9.64 -3.99 4.89
C PHE A 25 8.46 -3.02 5.17
N GLY A 26 7.22 -3.54 5.15
CA GLY A 26 5.99 -2.79 5.36
C GLY A 26 5.56 -1.92 4.17
N ALA A 27 4.31 -1.44 4.17
CA ALA A 27 3.73 -0.66 3.08
C ALA A 27 4.51 0.65 2.81
N PHE A 28 5.01 1.32 3.86
CA PHE A 28 5.80 2.54 3.74
C PHE A 28 7.01 2.33 2.82
N SER A 29 7.80 1.26 3.05
CA SER A 29 8.93 0.94 2.16
C SER A 29 8.47 0.57 0.76
N GLY A 30 7.30 -0.04 0.62
CA GLY A 30 6.72 -0.39 -0.68
C GLY A 30 6.42 0.82 -1.54
N MET A 31 5.88 1.89 -0.96
CA MET A 31 5.68 3.15 -1.66
C MET A 31 7.01 3.75 -2.13
N THR A 32 8.01 3.80 -1.25
CA THR A 32 9.35 4.28 -1.60
C THR A 32 9.98 3.45 -2.72
N LEU A 33 9.96 2.11 -2.60
CA LEU A 33 10.58 1.20 -3.56
C LEU A 33 9.86 1.18 -4.91
N GLY A 34 8.52 1.22 -4.89
CA GLY A 34 7.71 1.27 -6.11
C GLY A 34 7.96 2.54 -6.92
N LEU A 35 7.96 3.70 -6.24
CA LEU A 35 8.29 4.97 -6.89
C LEU A 35 9.75 5.02 -7.34
N ALA A 36 10.70 4.57 -6.52
CA ALA A 36 12.10 4.48 -6.91
C ALA A 36 12.29 3.65 -8.18
N GLY A 37 11.60 2.50 -8.27
CA GLY A 37 11.60 1.68 -9.49
C GLY A 37 11.04 2.40 -10.72
N ILE A 38 10.00 3.21 -10.56
CA ILE A 38 9.46 4.04 -11.66
C ILE A 38 10.47 5.10 -12.10
N LEU A 39 11.14 5.75 -11.17
CA LEU A 39 12.10 6.82 -11.46
C LEU A 39 13.34 6.32 -12.18
N THR A 40 13.84 5.17 -11.79
CA THR A 40 15.14 4.65 -12.26
C THR A 40 15.02 3.60 -13.36
N GLY A 41 13.88 2.92 -13.44
CA GLY A 41 13.79 1.72 -14.25
C GLY A 41 14.89 0.73 -13.89
N MET A 42 15.52 0.12 -14.90
CA MET A 42 16.62 -0.85 -14.74
C MET A 42 18.01 -0.19 -14.85
N ASP A 43 18.10 1.13 -14.73
CA ASP A 43 19.36 1.89 -14.84
C ASP A 43 20.06 1.98 -13.48
N GLU A 44 21.12 1.20 -13.30
CA GLU A 44 21.89 1.14 -12.05
C GLU A 44 22.57 2.48 -11.69
N LYS A 45 22.87 3.35 -12.67
CA LYS A 45 23.41 4.68 -12.39
C LYS A 45 22.36 5.55 -11.71
N LYS A 46 21.14 5.55 -12.26
CA LYS A 46 20.00 6.27 -11.65
C LYS A 46 19.65 5.71 -10.27
N VAL A 47 19.78 4.39 -10.06
CA VAL A 47 19.57 3.76 -8.74
C VAL A 47 20.49 4.37 -7.68
N ALA A 48 21.73 4.65 -8.01
CA ALA A 48 22.71 5.23 -7.09
C ALA A 48 22.51 6.73 -6.84
N GLU A 49 21.80 7.44 -7.74
CA GLU A 49 21.55 8.88 -7.61
C GLU A 49 20.44 9.22 -6.59
N LEU A 50 19.47 8.31 -6.39
CA LEU A 50 18.39 8.60 -5.45
C LEU A 50 18.91 8.78 -4.01
N PRO A 51 18.36 9.76 -3.28
CA PRO A 51 17.21 10.63 -3.58
C PRO A 51 17.54 11.96 -4.28
N HIS A 52 18.73 12.13 -4.81
CA HIS A 52 19.20 13.37 -5.43
C HIS A 52 18.74 13.43 -6.88
N LEU A 53 17.60 14.11 -7.15
CA LEU A 53 17.02 14.19 -8.49
C LEU A 53 17.56 15.34 -9.34
N GLU A 54 18.21 16.29 -8.71
CA GLU A 54 18.76 17.48 -9.38
C GLU A 54 19.80 17.07 -10.45
N TYR A 55 19.67 17.61 -11.65
CA TYR A 55 20.57 17.36 -12.79
C TYR A 55 20.59 15.93 -13.33
N THR A 56 19.73 15.03 -12.86
CA THR A 56 19.68 13.63 -13.31
C THR A 56 18.79 13.40 -14.52
N GLY A 57 17.91 14.35 -14.81
CA GLY A 57 16.87 14.19 -15.82
C GLY A 57 15.72 13.23 -15.41
N MET A 58 15.76 12.71 -14.18
CA MET A 58 14.65 11.90 -13.65
C MET A 58 13.42 12.77 -13.33
N LYS A 59 12.26 12.16 -13.39
CA LYS A 59 11.01 12.79 -12.95
C LYS A 59 11.06 13.09 -11.46
N SER A 60 10.31 14.09 -11.00
CA SER A 60 10.45 14.60 -9.64
C SER A 60 9.12 14.99 -8.95
N GLU A 61 7.99 14.65 -9.57
CA GLU A 61 6.67 15.01 -9.03
C GLU A 61 5.75 13.79 -8.92
N VAL A 62 5.01 13.74 -7.82
CA VAL A 62 3.94 12.76 -7.58
C VAL A 62 2.66 13.55 -7.37
N ILE A 63 1.64 13.24 -8.17
CA ILE A 63 0.31 13.85 -8.01
C ILE A 63 -0.52 12.98 -7.07
N CYS A 64 -1.18 13.59 -6.10
CA CYS A 64 -2.21 12.96 -5.27
C CYS A 64 -3.36 13.91 -4.99
N GLN A 65 -4.53 13.38 -4.64
CA GLN A 65 -5.62 14.20 -4.18
C GLN A 65 -5.24 14.90 -2.85
N LYS A 66 -5.66 16.12 -2.65
CA LYS A 66 -5.36 16.90 -1.43
C LYS A 66 -5.78 16.18 -0.15
N SER A 67 -6.93 15.51 -0.17
CA SER A 67 -7.39 14.67 0.95
C SER A 67 -6.52 13.41 1.19
N HIS A 68 -5.75 12.99 0.20
CA HIS A 68 -4.84 11.84 0.27
C HIS A 68 -3.40 12.23 0.67
N ASP A 69 -3.14 13.53 0.85
CA ASP A 69 -1.81 14.00 1.27
C ASP A 69 -1.70 13.97 2.80
N ILE A 70 -1.27 12.84 3.31
CA ILE A 70 -1.10 12.56 4.73
C ILE A 70 0.36 12.33 5.09
N VAL A 71 0.63 12.20 6.38
CA VAL A 71 2.00 12.00 6.92
C VAL A 71 2.76 10.82 6.30
N TYR A 72 2.07 9.79 5.82
CA TYR A 72 2.70 8.61 5.20
C TYR A 72 3.24 8.89 3.79
N ASN A 73 2.86 10.01 3.15
CA ASN A 73 3.44 10.43 1.87
C ASN A 73 4.92 10.79 1.95
N HIS A 74 5.48 10.88 3.19
CA HIS A 74 6.93 10.86 3.39
C HIS A 74 7.61 9.67 2.69
N ALA A 75 6.94 8.53 2.56
CA ALA A 75 7.48 7.39 1.81
C ALA A 75 7.78 7.73 0.34
N LEU A 76 6.96 8.59 -0.25
CA LEU A 76 7.13 9.06 -1.63
C LEU A 76 8.19 10.16 -1.70
N THR A 77 8.15 11.13 -0.77
CA THR A 77 9.13 12.23 -0.75
C THR A 77 10.54 11.79 -0.37
N ASN A 78 10.71 10.63 0.29
CA ASN A 78 12.02 10.03 0.53
C ASN A 78 12.80 9.74 -0.76
N THR A 79 12.14 9.62 -1.91
CA THR A 79 12.78 9.44 -3.21
C THR A 79 13.34 10.75 -3.80
N GLY A 80 13.11 11.89 -3.14
CA GLY A 80 13.41 13.23 -3.65
C GLY A 80 12.25 13.89 -4.40
N CYS A 81 11.17 13.17 -4.66
CA CYS A 81 9.98 13.72 -5.33
C CYS A 81 9.21 14.71 -4.45
N LYS A 82 8.51 15.63 -5.09
CA LYS A 82 7.56 16.55 -4.46
C LYS A 82 6.14 16.09 -4.69
N ILE A 83 5.28 16.33 -3.71
CA ILE A 83 3.85 16.08 -3.84
C ILE A 83 3.19 17.29 -4.53
N VAL A 84 2.37 17.01 -5.55
CA VAL A 84 1.51 17.98 -6.24
C VAL A 84 0.07 17.61 -5.91
N GLN A 85 -0.61 18.47 -5.19
CA GLN A 85 -1.99 18.26 -4.75
C GLN A 85 -2.99 18.68 -5.83
N VAL A 86 -4.03 17.88 -6.03
CA VAL A 86 -5.15 18.12 -6.94
C VAL A 86 -6.47 17.83 -6.23
N GLU A 87 -7.59 18.36 -6.72
CA GLU A 87 -8.91 18.07 -6.18
C GLU A 87 -9.87 17.49 -7.22
N THR A 88 -9.68 17.81 -8.49
CA THR A 88 -10.56 17.38 -9.59
C THR A 88 -9.76 16.74 -10.73
N ALA A 89 -10.46 16.03 -11.63
CA ALA A 89 -9.85 15.48 -12.84
C ALA A 89 -9.22 16.56 -13.74
N GLU A 90 -9.86 17.73 -13.82
CA GLU A 90 -9.32 18.87 -14.58
C GLU A 90 -8.04 19.43 -13.94
N ASP A 91 -7.91 19.35 -12.61
CA ASP A 91 -6.67 19.75 -11.94
C ASP A 91 -5.55 18.75 -12.27
N VAL A 92 -5.85 17.45 -12.36
CA VAL A 92 -4.88 16.44 -12.83
C VAL A 92 -4.43 16.75 -14.24
N ASP A 93 -5.38 17.05 -15.15
CA ASP A 93 -5.06 17.40 -16.55
C ASP A 93 -4.13 18.62 -16.65
N LYS A 94 -4.28 19.59 -15.76
CA LYS A 94 -3.43 20.79 -15.71
C LYS A 94 -2.09 20.56 -15.01
N ALA A 95 -2.05 19.66 -14.02
CA ALA A 95 -0.87 19.42 -13.20
C ALA A 95 0.14 18.47 -13.88
N VAL A 96 -0.35 17.54 -14.71
CA VAL A 96 0.52 16.58 -15.42
C VAL A 96 1.47 17.31 -16.36
N ASN A 97 2.74 17.02 -16.21
CA ASN A 97 3.82 17.58 -17.00
C ASN A 97 4.97 16.56 -17.14
N GLU A 98 6.06 16.94 -17.79
CA GLU A 98 7.23 16.09 -18.04
C GLU A 98 7.91 15.57 -16.75
N ARG A 99 7.76 16.29 -15.63
CA ARG A 99 8.31 15.89 -14.31
C ARG A 99 7.40 14.93 -13.56
N THR A 100 6.16 14.70 -14.00
CA THR A 100 5.21 13.84 -13.30
C THR A 100 5.62 12.38 -13.42
N ALA A 101 5.93 11.74 -12.29
CA ALA A 101 6.38 10.36 -12.20
C ALA A 101 5.23 9.39 -11.91
N LEU A 102 4.27 9.79 -11.07
CA LEU A 102 3.28 8.90 -10.48
C LEU A 102 1.99 9.66 -10.16
N LEU A 103 0.85 9.01 -10.34
CA LEU A 103 -0.43 9.36 -9.72
C LEU A 103 -0.66 8.43 -8.54
N HIS A 104 -0.58 8.94 -7.30
CA HIS A 104 -0.73 8.15 -6.08
C HIS A 104 -2.14 8.27 -5.49
N PHE A 105 -2.73 7.15 -5.08
CA PHE A 105 -4.04 7.06 -4.44
C PHE A 105 -3.93 6.44 -3.04
N LEU A 106 -4.68 6.99 -2.08
CA LEU A 106 -4.77 6.45 -0.73
C LEU A 106 -6.19 5.95 -0.48
N HIS A 107 -6.36 4.63 -0.33
CA HIS A 107 -7.69 4.03 -0.28
C HIS A 107 -8.50 4.45 0.96
N ILE A 108 -7.88 4.51 2.13
CA ILE A 108 -8.57 4.87 3.37
C ILE A 108 -9.19 6.28 3.36
N GLU A 109 -8.73 7.16 2.48
CA GLU A 109 -9.23 8.53 2.32
C GLU A 109 -10.09 8.70 1.05
N SER A 110 -10.48 7.59 0.40
CA SER A 110 -11.20 7.64 -0.89
C SER A 110 -12.57 8.31 -0.80
N ASP A 111 -13.25 8.24 0.35
CA ASP A 111 -14.53 8.91 0.60
C ASP A 111 -14.42 10.45 0.71
N LYS A 112 -13.22 10.96 0.99
CA LYS A 112 -12.93 12.39 1.06
C LYS A 112 -12.44 12.98 -0.26
N GLY A 113 -12.03 12.12 -1.19
CA GLY A 113 -11.56 12.51 -2.52
C GLY A 113 -12.71 12.66 -3.51
N LYS A 114 -12.59 13.63 -4.42
CA LYS A 114 -13.58 13.83 -5.50
C LYS A 114 -13.40 12.83 -6.65
N ILE A 115 -12.17 12.37 -6.87
CA ILE A 115 -11.83 11.43 -7.95
C ILE A 115 -11.81 10.03 -7.36
N GLN A 116 -12.59 9.11 -7.93
CA GLN A 116 -12.66 7.74 -7.47
C GLN A 116 -11.66 6.83 -8.19
N HIS A 117 -11.53 5.59 -7.74
CA HIS A 117 -10.48 4.64 -8.15
C HIS A 117 -10.39 4.42 -9.65
N GLU A 118 -11.52 4.12 -10.32
CA GLU A 118 -11.58 3.84 -11.75
C GLU A 118 -11.22 5.06 -12.58
N GLU A 119 -11.67 6.23 -12.15
CA GLU A 119 -11.35 7.49 -12.81
C GLU A 119 -9.86 7.83 -12.63
N TRP A 120 -9.28 7.57 -11.44
CA TRP A 120 -7.85 7.76 -11.19
C TRP A 120 -6.99 6.90 -12.10
N VAL A 121 -7.33 5.62 -12.24
CA VAL A 121 -6.66 4.70 -13.19
C VAL A 121 -6.83 5.19 -14.63
N SER A 122 -8.01 5.67 -14.99
CA SER A 122 -8.28 6.21 -16.34
C SER A 122 -7.46 7.46 -16.65
N LEU A 123 -7.29 8.34 -15.69
CA LEU A 123 -6.42 9.53 -15.80
C LEU A 123 -4.95 9.11 -15.98
N GLY A 124 -4.48 8.12 -15.22
CA GLY A 124 -3.14 7.56 -15.42
C GLY A 124 -2.93 7.04 -16.85
N LYS A 125 -3.88 6.26 -17.35
CA LYS A 125 -3.84 5.74 -18.74
C LYS A 125 -3.90 6.86 -19.79
N LYS A 126 -4.76 7.86 -19.58
CA LYS A 126 -4.91 9.03 -20.45
C LYS A 126 -3.59 9.77 -20.65
N HIS A 127 -2.84 9.96 -19.56
CA HIS A 127 -1.59 10.71 -19.58
C HIS A 127 -0.33 9.86 -19.73
N GLY A 128 -0.47 8.52 -19.75
CA GLY A 128 0.68 7.62 -19.79
C GLY A 128 1.53 7.68 -18.50
N ILE A 129 0.92 8.05 -17.38
CA ILE A 129 1.56 8.13 -16.07
C ILE A 129 1.14 6.92 -15.22
N PRO A 130 2.09 6.19 -14.62
CA PRO A 130 1.76 5.08 -13.72
C PRO A 130 0.88 5.52 -12.56
N THR A 131 0.05 4.58 -12.07
CA THR A 131 -0.82 4.77 -10.91
C THR A 131 -0.44 3.84 -9.78
N SER A 132 -0.56 4.31 -8.55
CA SER A 132 -0.37 3.47 -7.36
C SER A 132 -1.49 3.65 -6.34
N ILE A 133 -1.70 2.63 -5.52
CA ILE A 133 -2.63 2.68 -4.41
C ILE A 133 -2.01 2.10 -3.14
N ASP A 134 -2.18 2.83 -2.04
CA ASP A 134 -1.88 2.34 -0.69
C ASP A 134 -3.17 1.79 -0.05
N ILE A 135 -3.11 0.50 0.30
CA ILE A 135 -4.16 -0.24 1.01
C ILE A 135 -3.62 -0.85 2.30
N ALA A 136 -2.70 -0.17 2.96
CA ALA A 136 -1.94 -0.70 4.10
C ALA A 136 -2.83 -1.28 5.23
N ALA A 137 -4.06 -0.77 5.41
CA ALA A 137 -4.97 -1.19 6.47
C ALA A 137 -6.36 -1.61 5.94
N ASP A 138 -6.46 -1.89 4.64
CA ASP A 138 -7.74 -1.94 3.96
C ASP A 138 -8.22 -3.38 3.64
N VAL A 139 -7.79 -4.33 4.42
CA VAL A 139 -8.40 -5.65 4.56
C VAL A 139 -8.86 -5.83 6.00
N PRO A 140 -10.04 -6.42 6.27
CA PRO A 140 -11.02 -6.85 5.30
C PRO A 140 -11.64 -5.69 4.49
N PRO A 141 -12.34 -5.95 3.36
CA PRO A 141 -12.67 -7.28 2.82
C PRO A 141 -11.47 -7.93 2.12
N VAL A 142 -11.43 -9.27 2.12
CA VAL A 142 -10.33 -10.04 1.52
C VAL A 142 -10.13 -9.74 0.03
N SER A 143 -11.21 -9.38 -0.68
CA SER A 143 -11.18 -9.02 -2.10
C SER A 143 -10.28 -7.82 -2.42
N ASN A 144 -10.00 -6.95 -1.46
CA ASN A 144 -9.08 -5.83 -1.66
C ASN A 144 -7.64 -6.28 -1.97
N LEU A 145 -7.28 -7.54 -1.66
CA LEU A 145 -5.97 -8.11 -2.00
C LEU A 145 -5.73 -8.21 -3.51
N TRP A 146 -6.79 -8.34 -4.34
CA TRP A 146 -6.69 -8.44 -5.80
C TRP A 146 -7.47 -7.37 -6.55
N LYS A 147 -8.52 -6.79 -5.94
CA LYS A 147 -9.41 -5.80 -6.56
C LYS A 147 -8.67 -4.68 -7.31
N PHE A 148 -7.63 -4.12 -6.71
CA PHE A 148 -6.94 -2.96 -7.28
C PHE A 148 -5.94 -3.33 -8.38
N ASN A 149 -5.37 -4.55 -8.34
CA ASN A 149 -4.63 -5.11 -9.45
C ASN A 149 -5.56 -5.37 -10.65
N ASP A 150 -6.73 -5.98 -10.41
CA ASP A 150 -7.75 -6.23 -11.45
C ASP A 150 -8.29 -4.93 -12.04
N MET A 151 -8.41 -3.88 -11.25
CA MET A 151 -8.84 -2.54 -11.69
C MET A 151 -7.79 -1.86 -12.58
N GLY A 152 -6.52 -2.24 -12.45
CA GLY A 152 -5.43 -1.79 -13.30
C GLY A 152 -4.55 -0.69 -12.71
N PHE A 153 -4.47 -0.59 -11.37
CA PHE A 153 -3.37 0.13 -10.75
C PHE A 153 -2.03 -0.51 -11.12
N ASP A 154 -1.02 0.30 -11.40
CA ASP A 154 0.29 -0.19 -11.83
C ASP A 154 1.09 -0.80 -10.69
N PHE A 155 0.91 -0.31 -9.45
CA PHE A 155 1.32 -1.03 -8.26
C PHE A 155 0.44 -0.75 -7.04
N VAL A 156 0.39 -1.74 -6.15
CA VAL A 156 -0.40 -1.77 -4.91
C VAL A 156 0.53 -2.09 -3.75
N VAL A 157 0.36 -1.42 -2.61
CA VAL A 157 1.10 -1.72 -1.39
C VAL A 157 0.16 -2.07 -0.24
N ILE A 158 0.53 -3.08 0.56
CA ILE A 158 -0.22 -3.51 1.74
C ILE A 158 0.73 -3.84 2.90
N SER A 159 0.28 -3.58 4.13
CA SER A 159 0.98 -4.01 5.34
C SER A 159 0.61 -5.44 5.72
N GLY A 160 1.60 -6.28 5.97
CA GLY A 160 1.39 -7.68 6.35
C GLY A 160 1.12 -7.91 7.83
N GLY A 161 1.58 -7.01 8.69
CA GLY A 161 1.46 -7.13 10.15
C GLY A 161 0.11 -6.67 10.73
N LYS A 162 -0.85 -6.28 9.89
CA LYS A 162 -2.20 -5.85 10.32
C LYS A 162 -3.17 -7.03 10.23
N ALA A 163 -4.29 -6.91 9.52
CA ALA A 163 -5.32 -7.94 9.44
C ALA A 163 -4.84 -9.28 8.86
N ILE A 164 -3.83 -9.26 7.98
CA ILE A 164 -3.22 -10.49 7.44
C ILE A 164 -2.50 -11.30 8.54
N ARG A 165 -2.10 -10.65 9.65
CA ARG A 165 -1.40 -11.28 10.80
C ARG A 165 -0.09 -11.98 10.41
N GLY A 166 0.58 -11.44 9.41
CA GLY A 166 1.95 -11.80 9.06
C GLY A 166 2.96 -11.17 10.00
N PRO A 167 4.26 -11.30 9.71
CA PRO A 167 5.29 -10.60 10.48
C PRO A 167 5.01 -9.09 10.53
N GLN A 168 5.18 -8.49 11.71
CA GLN A 168 4.82 -7.09 11.97
C GLN A 168 5.53 -6.12 11.02
N SER A 169 6.78 -6.42 10.67
CA SER A 169 7.60 -5.62 9.76
C SER A 169 7.32 -5.88 8.28
N ALA A 170 6.64 -6.99 7.92
CA ALA A 170 6.44 -7.36 6.54
C ALA A 170 5.28 -6.61 5.86
N GLY A 171 5.37 -6.53 4.54
CA GLY A 171 4.31 -6.06 3.65
C GLY A 171 4.49 -6.61 2.25
N LEU A 172 3.63 -6.21 1.33
CA LEU A 172 3.71 -6.59 -0.07
C LEU A 172 3.73 -5.35 -0.96
N LEU A 173 4.58 -5.40 -1.98
CA LEU A 173 4.52 -4.55 -3.16
C LEU A 173 4.14 -5.45 -4.33
N MET A 174 3.03 -5.15 -5.00
CA MET A 174 2.39 -5.98 -6.03
C MET A 174 2.04 -5.12 -7.23
N GLY A 175 2.07 -5.67 -8.44
CA GLY A 175 1.67 -4.94 -9.63
C GLY A 175 2.42 -5.37 -10.88
N ARG A 176 2.72 -4.41 -11.76
CA ARG A 176 3.38 -4.65 -13.05
C ARG A 176 4.80 -5.18 -12.87
N LYS A 177 5.12 -6.21 -13.64
CA LYS A 177 6.40 -6.93 -13.57
C LYS A 177 7.62 -6.01 -13.74
N ASN A 178 7.55 -5.05 -14.66
CA ASN A 178 8.64 -4.12 -14.89
C ASN A 178 8.89 -3.18 -13.70
N ILE A 179 7.83 -2.73 -13.02
CA ILE A 179 7.95 -1.88 -11.81
C ILE A 179 8.52 -2.69 -10.65
N ILE A 180 8.02 -3.91 -10.42
CA ILE A 180 8.53 -4.77 -9.36
C ILE A 180 9.99 -5.15 -9.59
N ALA A 181 10.38 -5.47 -10.84
CA ALA A 181 11.76 -5.75 -11.17
C ALA A 181 12.69 -4.56 -10.90
N ALA A 182 12.27 -3.36 -11.28
CA ALA A 182 13.03 -2.12 -11.01
C ALA A 182 13.10 -1.82 -9.50
N ALA A 183 11.99 -1.97 -8.76
CA ALA A 183 11.98 -1.81 -7.32
C ALA A 183 12.96 -2.75 -6.61
N ARG A 184 13.15 -3.97 -7.13
CA ARG A 184 14.11 -4.95 -6.62
C ARG A 184 15.57 -4.47 -6.67
N LEU A 185 15.94 -3.56 -7.58
CA LEU A 185 17.28 -2.97 -7.61
C LEU A 185 17.56 -2.08 -6.40
N HIS A 186 16.52 -1.55 -5.78
CA HIS A 186 16.60 -0.73 -4.58
C HIS A 186 16.54 -1.53 -3.27
N MET A 187 16.43 -2.86 -3.34
CA MET A 187 16.32 -3.71 -2.15
C MET A 187 17.67 -4.33 -1.76
N PRO A 188 17.85 -4.66 -0.45
CA PRO A 188 18.95 -5.52 -0.03
C PRO A 188 18.99 -6.86 -0.79
N PRO A 189 20.15 -7.49 -1.00
CA PRO A 189 21.46 -7.16 -0.41
C PRO A 189 22.26 -6.10 -1.17
N ARG A 190 21.73 -5.53 -2.26
CA ARG A 190 22.42 -4.52 -3.06
C ARG A 190 22.76 -3.29 -2.23
N GLY A 191 23.94 -2.71 -2.47
CA GLY A 191 24.37 -1.45 -1.87
C GLY A 191 24.07 -0.25 -2.76
N PHE A 192 24.43 0.93 -2.32
CA PHE A 192 24.31 2.20 -3.07
C PHE A 192 22.90 2.44 -3.63
N ASN A 193 21.88 2.21 -2.80
CA ASN A 193 20.50 2.46 -3.17
C ASN A 193 19.68 2.91 -1.96
N ILE A 194 18.57 3.57 -2.24
CA ILE A 194 17.69 4.18 -1.24
C ILE A 194 17.08 3.16 -0.25
N GLY A 195 16.82 1.94 -0.70
CA GLY A 195 16.20 0.89 0.09
C GLY A 195 17.18 0.01 0.86
N ARG A 196 18.49 0.33 0.87
CA ARG A 196 19.52 -0.52 1.52
C ARG A 196 19.23 -0.86 2.97
N GLY A 197 18.61 0.04 3.71
CA GLY A 197 18.20 -0.15 5.10
C GLY A 197 16.89 -0.91 5.28
N MET A 198 16.09 -1.06 4.25
CA MET A 198 14.75 -1.68 4.25
C MET A 198 14.87 -3.21 4.15
N LYS A 199 15.52 -3.83 5.14
CA LYS A 199 15.81 -5.26 5.15
C LYS A 199 14.57 -6.04 5.54
N ILE A 200 14.32 -7.14 4.81
CA ILE A 200 13.37 -8.19 5.16
C ILE A 200 14.11 -9.52 5.27
N ASN A 201 13.87 -10.28 6.31
CA ASN A 201 14.53 -11.54 6.57
C ASN A 201 13.87 -12.69 5.78
N LYS A 202 14.63 -13.77 5.53
CA LYS A 202 14.07 -14.94 4.81
C LYS A 202 12.92 -15.59 5.58
N GLU A 203 12.96 -15.56 6.91
CA GLU A 203 11.92 -16.04 7.80
C GLU A 203 10.63 -15.22 7.65
N GLU A 204 10.76 -13.90 7.56
CA GLU A 204 9.64 -12.98 7.35
C GLU A 204 9.03 -13.12 5.94
N ILE A 205 9.86 -13.36 4.92
CA ILE A 205 9.40 -13.61 3.55
C ILE A 205 8.51 -14.86 3.51
N LEU A 206 8.97 -15.96 4.10
CA LEU A 206 8.22 -17.22 4.15
C LEU A 206 6.97 -17.09 5.03
N ALA A 207 7.10 -16.44 6.20
CA ALA A 207 5.99 -16.23 7.10
C ALA A 207 4.91 -15.33 6.49
N MET A 208 5.29 -14.31 5.71
CA MET A 208 4.34 -13.46 4.99
C MET A 208 3.54 -14.23 3.94
N TYR A 209 4.20 -15.14 3.20
CA TYR A 209 3.53 -16.01 2.24
C TYR A 209 2.49 -16.91 2.94
N VAL A 210 2.89 -17.58 4.02
CA VAL A 210 2.00 -18.47 4.79
C VAL A 210 0.84 -17.69 5.40
N ALA A 211 1.10 -16.51 5.95
CA ALA A 211 0.07 -15.66 6.53
C ALA A 211 -0.96 -15.21 5.48
N LEU A 212 -0.49 -14.79 4.30
CA LEU A 212 -1.37 -14.40 3.20
C LEU A 212 -2.22 -15.57 2.71
N GLU A 213 -1.62 -16.74 2.47
CA GLU A 213 -2.33 -17.96 2.06
C GLU A 213 -3.40 -18.34 3.08
N LYS A 214 -3.05 -18.31 4.36
CA LYS A 214 -3.99 -18.58 5.46
C LYS A 214 -5.12 -17.54 5.50
N TYR A 215 -4.80 -16.26 5.36
CA TYR A 215 -5.79 -15.18 5.38
C TYR A 215 -6.78 -15.28 4.23
N ILE A 216 -6.32 -15.58 3.00
CA ILE A 216 -7.20 -15.73 1.83
C ILE A 216 -8.16 -16.91 2.00
N ASN A 217 -7.69 -18.00 2.61
CA ASN A 217 -8.47 -19.26 2.71
C ASN A 217 -9.27 -19.40 4.01
N GLN A 218 -9.21 -18.43 4.93
CA GLN A 218 -9.99 -18.50 6.17
C GLN A 218 -11.46 -18.18 5.94
N ASP A 219 -12.31 -18.63 6.87
CA ASP A 219 -13.74 -18.30 6.92
C ASP A 219 -13.92 -16.91 7.54
N HIS A 220 -14.00 -15.90 6.67
CA HIS A 220 -14.15 -14.50 7.08
C HIS A 220 -15.51 -14.20 7.74
N ASP A 221 -16.56 -14.90 7.35
CA ASP A 221 -17.89 -14.73 7.97
C ASP A 221 -17.91 -15.26 9.40
N LYS A 222 -17.25 -16.40 9.63
CA LYS A 222 -17.07 -16.94 10.97
C LYS A 222 -16.25 -16.00 11.85
N GLU A 223 -15.14 -15.48 11.33
CA GLU A 223 -14.29 -14.53 12.05
C GLU A 223 -15.05 -13.25 12.42
N TRP A 224 -15.87 -12.73 11.50
CA TRP A 224 -16.71 -11.57 11.76
C TRP A 224 -17.69 -11.80 12.92
N LYS A 225 -18.37 -12.95 12.95
CA LYS A 225 -19.27 -13.34 14.04
C LYS A 225 -18.55 -13.50 15.37
N GLU A 226 -17.31 -14.00 15.36
CA GLU A 226 -16.47 -14.08 16.56
C GLU A 226 -16.15 -12.68 17.10
N TRP A 227 -15.84 -11.71 16.24
CA TRP A 227 -15.63 -10.32 16.67
C TRP A 227 -16.89 -9.70 17.25
N GLU A 228 -18.04 -9.86 16.62
CA GLU A 228 -19.33 -9.38 17.13
C GLU A 228 -19.64 -10.00 18.51
N THR A 229 -19.38 -11.29 18.67
CA THR A 229 -19.58 -11.99 19.96
C THR A 229 -18.67 -11.42 21.06
N ASN A 230 -17.40 -11.19 20.74
CA ASN A 230 -16.44 -10.60 21.68
C ASN A 230 -16.83 -9.17 22.06
N ILE A 231 -17.26 -8.36 21.10
CA ILE A 231 -17.74 -7.00 21.34
C ILE A 231 -18.97 -7.01 22.26
N ALA A 232 -19.95 -7.86 21.97
CA ALA A 232 -21.15 -7.97 22.80
C ALA A 232 -20.80 -8.40 24.24
N HIS A 233 -19.84 -9.30 24.42
CA HIS A 233 -19.37 -9.71 25.75
C HIS A 233 -18.74 -8.54 26.52
N ILE A 234 -17.86 -7.77 25.87
CA ILE A 234 -17.22 -6.60 26.49
C ILE A 234 -18.27 -5.52 26.80
N GLU A 235 -19.14 -5.21 25.84
CA GLU A 235 -20.19 -4.21 25.98
C GLU A 235 -21.11 -4.51 27.18
N ASN A 236 -21.56 -5.76 27.30
CA ASN A 236 -22.41 -6.20 28.43
C ASN A 236 -21.73 -6.08 29.80
N ALA A 237 -20.41 -6.17 29.83
CA ALA A 237 -19.66 -5.98 31.07
C ALA A 237 -19.52 -4.50 31.42
N VAL A 238 -19.13 -3.65 30.47
CA VAL A 238 -18.80 -2.23 30.70
C VAL A 238 -20.04 -1.34 30.87
N LYS A 239 -21.19 -1.67 30.25
CA LYS A 239 -22.46 -0.96 30.45
C LYS A 239 -22.97 -0.97 31.88
N LYS A 240 -22.45 -1.84 32.77
CA LYS A 240 -22.79 -1.90 34.16
C LYS A 240 -22.05 -0.86 35.01
N ILE A 241 -21.07 -0.20 34.41
CA ILE A 241 -20.25 0.82 35.08
C ILE A 241 -20.96 2.17 34.89
N GLU A 242 -21.25 2.85 36.00
CA GLU A 242 -21.86 4.17 35.99
C GLU A 242 -20.96 5.18 35.26
N GLY A 243 -21.56 6.05 34.44
CA GLY A 243 -20.84 7.03 33.64
C GLY A 243 -20.23 6.50 32.31
N VAL A 244 -20.34 5.17 32.05
CA VAL A 244 -19.82 4.60 30.81
C VAL A 244 -20.92 4.49 29.74
N THR A 245 -20.63 4.99 28.55
CA THR A 245 -21.46 4.80 27.36
C THR A 245 -20.72 4.00 26.29
N THR A 246 -21.44 3.26 25.47
CA THR A 246 -20.88 2.38 24.44
C THR A 246 -21.51 2.63 23.09
N GLU A 247 -20.72 2.51 22.01
CA GLU A 247 -21.17 2.56 20.64
C GLU A 247 -20.42 1.49 19.81
N ILE A 248 -21.16 0.64 19.11
CA ILE A 248 -20.57 -0.28 18.13
C ILE A 248 -20.40 0.47 16.82
N HIS A 249 -19.17 0.51 16.31
CA HIS A 249 -18.80 1.21 15.09
C HIS A 249 -18.03 0.29 14.15
N VAL A 250 -18.37 0.30 12.86
CA VAL A 250 -17.61 -0.36 11.80
C VAL A 250 -17.08 0.74 10.88
N PRO A 251 -15.75 0.97 10.81
CA PRO A 251 -15.20 1.91 9.86
C PRO A 251 -15.59 1.53 8.42
N PRO A 252 -16.01 2.48 7.57
CA PRO A 252 -16.45 2.16 6.20
C PRO A 252 -15.30 1.72 5.29
N LEU A 253 -14.10 2.18 5.56
CA LEU A 253 -12.87 1.87 4.84
C LEU A 253 -11.84 1.24 5.80
N GLY A 254 -10.59 1.54 5.67
CA GLY A 254 -9.49 0.93 6.41
C GLY A 254 -9.78 0.49 7.84
N ASN A 255 -9.20 -0.62 8.25
CA ASN A 255 -9.53 -1.32 9.50
C ASN A 255 -11.04 -1.66 9.61
N HIS A 256 -11.64 -2.08 8.50
CA HIS A 256 -13.07 -2.41 8.41
C HIS A 256 -13.40 -3.65 9.25
N THR A 257 -13.49 -3.45 10.56
CA THR A 257 -13.82 -4.47 11.57
C THR A 257 -14.76 -3.88 12.61
N PRO A 258 -15.63 -4.69 13.23
CA PRO A 258 -16.45 -4.22 14.33
C PRO A 258 -15.56 -3.71 15.48
N THR A 259 -15.87 -2.52 15.98
CA THR A 259 -15.11 -1.84 17.02
C THR A 259 -16.06 -1.33 18.09
N LEU A 260 -15.72 -1.50 19.35
CA LEU A 260 -16.47 -0.94 20.48
C LEU A 260 -15.80 0.38 20.92
N ARG A 261 -16.53 1.47 20.80
CA ARG A 261 -16.14 2.76 21.39
C ARG A 261 -16.69 2.85 22.80
N LEU A 262 -15.84 3.27 23.71
CA LEU A 262 -16.18 3.51 25.10
C LEU A 262 -15.91 4.98 25.40
N THR A 263 -16.88 5.65 26.01
CA THR A 263 -16.69 7.00 26.57
C THR A 263 -17.14 7.00 28.03
N TRP A 264 -16.47 7.77 28.85
CA TRP A 264 -16.75 7.91 30.28
C TRP A 264 -16.53 9.36 30.70
N ASP A 265 -17.25 9.76 31.79
CA ASP A 265 -17.13 11.07 32.37
C ASP A 265 -15.88 11.21 33.26
#